data_3b1a50c1683b20a9fdb9bcca927e1d06
#
_entry.id   3b1a50c1683b20a9fdb9bcca927e1d06
#
_cell.length_a   1.000
_cell.length_b   1.000
_cell.length_c   1.000
_cell.angle_alpha   90.00
_cell.angle_beta   90.00
_cell.angle_gamma   90.00
#
_symmetry.space_group_name_H-M   'P 1'
#
loop_
_entity.id
_entity.type
_entity.pdbx_description
1 polymer ?
#
loop_
_entity_poly.entity_id
_entity_poly.type
_entity_poly.pdbx_seq_one_letter_code
_entity_poly.pdbx_strand_id
1 'polypeptide(L)'
;MFRGSAPAKVDEKGRLKVPTDFRRFLEDRFGPDLFVTSLLGDSVLLFPLPVWEEIEARLATVPSTDRAKTKYLERVSYFGQQVRLDGQGRLVIPQLLRESAGMSADVEVVVSARIDHLVVWNRERFARRLEEQPLTEDDLRALTERGI
;
A
#
# COMPACT_ATOMS: atom_id res chain seq x y z
N MET A 1 13.95 7.27 -0.04
CA MET A 1 12.85 6.28 0.03
C MET A 1 12.04 6.44 1.31
N PHE A 2 10.82 5.92 1.34
CA PHE A 2 10.01 5.96 2.57
C PHE A 2 10.64 5.08 3.65
N ARG A 3 10.57 5.52 4.90
CA ARG A 3 11.10 4.79 6.04
C ARG A 3 10.18 4.95 7.25
N GLY A 4 10.05 3.88 8.04
CA GLY A 4 9.32 3.91 9.29
C GLY A 4 7.82 3.69 9.14
N SER A 5 7.08 3.99 10.19
CA SER A 5 5.63 3.91 10.23
C SER A 5 5.05 5.03 11.07
N ALA A 6 3.76 5.31 10.87
CA ALA A 6 3.05 6.32 11.63
C ALA A 6 1.59 5.93 11.80
N PRO A 7 0.96 6.30 12.93
CA PRO A 7 -0.48 6.13 13.08
C PRO A 7 -1.24 7.13 12.23
N ALA A 8 -2.44 6.74 11.80
CA ALA A 8 -3.35 7.62 11.08
C ALA A 8 -4.79 7.15 11.31
N LYS A 9 -5.73 7.85 10.71
CA LYS A 9 -7.15 7.50 10.75
C LYS A 9 -7.74 7.51 9.36
N VAL A 10 -8.66 6.57 9.11
CA VAL A 10 -9.58 6.65 7.98
C VAL A 10 -10.90 7.13 8.54
N ASP A 11 -11.38 8.27 8.07
CA ASP A 11 -12.64 8.86 8.57
C ASP A 11 -13.86 8.14 8.00
N GLU A 12 -15.05 8.52 8.48
CA GLU A 12 -16.31 7.92 8.06
C GLU A 12 -16.62 8.13 6.57
N LYS A 13 -15.97 9.09 5.91
CA LYS A 13 -16.09 9.33 4.47
C LYS A 13 -15.03 8.57 3.66
N GLY A 14 -14.23 7.76 4.32
CA GLY A 14 -13.18 6.97 3.66
C GLY A 14 -11.92 7.72 3.34
N ARG A 15 -11.70 8.88 3.96
CA ARG A 15 -10.50 9.69 3.70
C ARG A 15 -9.41 9.32 4.68
N LEU A 16 -8.23 9.07 4.13
CA LEU A 16 -6.99 8.88 4.87
C LEU A 16 -6.17 10.16 4.78
N LYS A 17 -5.76 10.71 5.92
CA LYS A 17 -4.78 11.78 5.93
C LYS A 17 -3.39 11.14 5.99
N VAL A 18 -2.61 11.31 4.94
CA VAL A 18 -1.25 10.76 4.87
C VAL A 18 -0.39 11.46 5.92
N PRO A 19 0.35 10.72 6.75
CA PRO A 19 1.24 11.32 7.74
C PRO A 19 2.21 12.34 7.11
N THR A 20 2.44 13.44 7.82
CA THR A 20 3.12 14.62 7.28
C THR A 20 4.47 14.33 6.64
N ASP A 21 5.30 13.49 7.27
CA ASP A 21 6.63 13.19 6.74
C ASP A 21 6.55 12.37 5.44
N PHE A 22 5.62 11.41 5.38
CA PHE A 22 5.38 10.63 4.17
C PHE A 22 4.80 11.50 3.05
N ARG A 23 3.86 12.38 3.41
CA ARG A 23 3.27 13.33 2.46
C ARG A 23 4.33 14.22 1.84
N ARG A 24 5.21 14.79 2.67
CA ARG A 24 6.28 15.67 2.22
C ARG A 24 7.22 14.96 1.26
N PHE A 25 7.66 13.76 1.63
CA PHE A 25 8.51 12.94 0.79
C PHE A 25 7.82 12.62 -0.54
N LEU A 26 6.56 12.24 -0.50
CA LEU A 26 5.76 11.90 -1.68
C LEU A 26 5.67 13.10 -2.65
N GLU A 27 5.26 14.25 -2.14
CA GLU A 27 5.08 15.45 -2.96
C GLU A 27 6.39 15.96 -3.56
N ASP A 28 7.48 15.91 -2.78
CA ASP A 28 8.80 16.38 -3.22
C ASP A 28 9.42 15.46 -4.29
N ARG A 29 9.19 14.17 -4.20
CA ARG A 29 9.87 13.18 -5.06
C ARG A 29 9.00 12.69 -6.22
N PHE A 30 7.69 12.60 -6.04
CA PHE A 30 6.81 11.93 -6.99
C PHE A 30 5.61 12.76 -7.43
N GLY A 31 5.21 13.76 -6.67
CA GLY A 31 4.00 14.54 -6.92
C GLY A 31 2.77 14.00 -6.18
N PRO A 32 1.59 14.58 -6.44
CA PRO A 32 0.38 14.30 -5.66
C PRO A 32 -0.42 13.09 -6.12
N ASP A 33 -0.08 12.46 -7.22
CA ASP A 33 -0.85 11.37 -7.80
C ASP A 33 -0.39 10.01 -7.28
N LEU A 34 -1.34 9.17 -6.91
CA LEU A 34 -1.10 7.83 -6.39
C LEU A 34 -2.00 6.81 -7.07
N PHE A 35 -1.54 5.58 -7.11
CA PHE A 35 -2.38 4.44 -7.39
C PHE A 35 -2.63 3.70 -6.07
N VAL A 36 -3.90 3.59 -5.68
CA VAL A 36 -4.33 2.90 -4.46
C VAL A 36 -4.85 1.54 -4.88
N THR A 37 -4.33 0.48 -4.28
CA THR A 37 -4.73 -0.89 -4.64
C THR A 37 -4.49 -1.87 -3.49
N SER A 38 -4.65 -3.16 -3.78
CA SER A 38 -4.35 -4.26 -2.86
C SER A 38 -4.12 -5.54 -3.67
N LEU A 39 -3.35 -6.46 -3.11
CA LEU A 39 -3.17 -7.79 -3.70
C LEU A 39 -4.17 -8.79 -3.12
N LEU A 40 -4.30 -8.81 -1.80
CA LEU A 40 -5.14 -9.78 -1.08
C LEU A 40 -6.41 -9.17 -0.51
N GLY A 41 -6.56 -7.85 -0.59
CA GLY A 41 -7.70 -7.13 -0.02
C GLY A 41 -7.62 -6.95 1.50
N ASP A 42 -6.53 -7.33 2.14
CA ASP A 42 -6.35 -7.25 3.59
C ASP A 42 -5.62 -5.99 4.05
N SER A 43 -4.96 -5.30 3.14
CA SER A 43 -4.27 -4.04 3.36
C SER A 43 -4.39 -3.14 2.14
N VAL A 44 -4.05 -1.88 2.31
CA VAL A 44 -4.10 -0.88 1.24
C VAL A 44 -2.68 -0.52 0.83
N LEU A 45 -2.37 -0.67 -0.45
CA LEU A 45 -1.08 -0.28 -1.02
C LEU A 45 -1.23 1.10 -1.65
N LEU A 46 -0.34 2.01 -1.28
CA LEU A 46 -0.29 3.36 -1.83
C LEU A 46 1.00 3.50 -2.64
N PHE A 47 0.86 3.40 -3.96
CA PHE A 47 2.00 3.58 -4.86
C PHE A 47 2.04 5.02 -5.37
N PRO A 48 3.17 5.72 -5.24
CA PRO A 48 3.35 6.92 -6.05
C PRO A 48 3.13 6.56 -7.53
N LEU A 49 2.40 7.38 -8.25
CA LEU A 49 2.04 7.02 -9.63
C LEU A 49 3.26 6.69 -10.50
N PRO A 50 4.38 7.45 -10.45
CA PRO A 50 5.57 7.08 -11.23
C PRO A 50 6.12 5.69 -10.88
N VAL A 51 6.06 5.29 -9.61
CA VAL A 51 6.49 3.94 -9.19
C VAL A 51 5.56 2.88 -9.76
N TRP A 52 4.26 3.10 -9.70
CA TRP A 52 3.28 2.18 -10.29
C TRP A 52 3.46 2.05 -11.80
N GLU A 53 3.72 3.15 -12.49
CA GLU A 53 3.97 3.13 -13.94
C GLU A 53 5.19 2.29 -14.32
N GLU A 54 6.23 2.27 -13.48
CA GLU A 54 7.38 1.38 -13.67
C GLU A 54 6.99 -0.10 -13.53
N ILE A 55 6.11 -0.42 -12.57
CA ILE A 55 5.59 -1.78 -12.39
C ILE A 55 4.77 -2.17 -13.62
N GLU A 56 3.91 -1.29 -14.09
CA GLU A 56 3.12 -1.51 -15.31
C GLU A 56 4.01 -1.78 -16.52
N ALA A 57 5.08 -1.02 -16.68
CA ALA A 57 6.03 -1.20 -17.78
C ALA A 57 6.69 -2.59 -17.73
N ARG A 58 7.04 -3.07 -16.53
CA ARG A 58 7.59 -4.43 -16.38
C ARG A 58 6.53 -5.50 -16.65
N LEU A 59 5.32 -5.31 -16.17
CA LEU A 59 4.20 -6.22 -16.42
C LEU A 59 3.90 -6.32 -17.93
N ALA A 60 4.03 -5.24 -18.65
CA ALA A 60 3.81 -5.22 -20.10
C ALA A 60 4.79 -6.12 -20.87
N THR A 61 5.96 -6.41 -20.31
CA THR A 61 6.94 -7.33 -20.93
C THR A 61 6.63 -8.81 -20.70
N VAL A 62 5.74 -9.12 -19.75
CA VAL A 62 5.35 -10.49 -19.45
C VAL A 62 4.26 -10.92 -20.45
N PRO A 63 4.35 -12.13 -21.03
CA PRO A 63 3.33 -12.59 -21.99
C PRO A 63 1.93 -12.58 -21.41
N SER A 64 0.94 -12.22 -22.23
CA SER A 64 -0.47 -12.15 -21.81
C SER A 64 -1.05 -13.52 -21.44
N THR A 65 -0.39 -14.60 -21.84
CA THR A 65 -0.76 -15.98 -21.49
C THR A 65 -0.25 -16.41 -20.12
N ASP A 66 0.60 -15.60 -19.47
CA ASP A 66 1.14 -15.89 -18.16
C ASP A 66 0.02 -15.80 -17.10
N ARG A 67 -0.19 -16.89 -16.35
CA ARG A 67 -1.24 -16.96 -15.35
C ARG A 67 -0.98 -16.06 -14.13
N ALA A 68 0.26 -15.94 -13.72
CA ALA A 68 0.62 -15.10 -12.58
C ALA A 68 0.35 -13.63 -12.91
N LYS A 69 0.71 -13.19 -14.11
CA LYS A 69 0.39 -11.85 -14.60
C LYS A 69 -1.11 -11.59 -14.58
N THR A 70 -1.91 -12.52 -15.11
CA THR A 70 -3.37 -12.37 -15.15
C THR A 70 -3.96 -12.24 -13.76
N LYS A 71 -3.56 -13.12 -12.83
CA LYS A 71 -4.03 -13.07 -11.45
C LYS A 71 -3.64 -11.77 -10.75
N TYR A 72 -2.41 -11.32 -10.96
CA TYR A 72 -1.93 -10.07 -10.40
C TYR A 72 -2.75 -8.88 -10.90
N LEU A 73 -2.93 -8.78 -12.22
CA LEU A 73 -3.69 -7.69 -12.83
C LEU A 73 -5.16 -7.70 -12.40
N GLU A 74 -5.76 -8.87 -12.26
CA GLU A 74 -7.15 -8.98 -11.76
C GLU A 74 -7.29 -8.38 -10.36
N ARG A 75 -6.35 -8.68 -9.46
CA ARG A 75 -6.36 -8.17 -8.08
C ARG A 75 -6.13 -6.66 -8.03
N VAL A 76 -5.07 -6.20 -8.67
CA VAL A 76 -4.72 -4.77 -8.61
C VAL A 76 -5.73 -3.89 -9.32
N SER A 77 -6.41 -4.40 -10.34
CA SER A 77 -7.48 -3.66 -11.01
C SER A 77 -8.78 -3.67 -10.21
N TYR A 78 -9.12 -4.82 -9.62
CA TYR A 78 -10.35 -4.97 -8.82
C TYR A 78 -10.38 -4.00 -7.65
N PHE A 79 -9.27 -3.89 -6.92
CA PHE A 79 -9.15 -2.99 -5.77
C PHE A 79 -8.63 -1.61 -6.13
N GLY A 80 -8.19 -1.40 -7.36
CA GLY A 80 -7.37 -0.26 -7.74
C GLY A 80 -8.15 0.98 -8.15
N GLN A 81 -7.57 2.13 -7.80
CA GLN A 81 -8.05 3.42 -8.28
C GLN A 81 -6.91 4.43 -8.25
N GLN A 82 -6.76 5.19 -9.33
CA GLN A 82 -5.87 6.34 -9.32
C GLN A 82 -6.54 7.47 -8.52
N VAL A 83 -5.80 8.05 -7.60
CA VAL A 83 -6.29 9.13 -6.74
C VAL A 83 -5.25 10.25 -6.69
N ARG A 84 -5.70 11.42 -6.24
CA ARG A 84 -4.81 12.56 -6.04
C ARG A 84 -4.98 13.05 -4.60
N LEU A 85 -3.87 13.38 -3.95
CA LEU A 85 -3.92 14.04 -2.65
C LEU A 85 -4.61 15.39 -2.78
N ASP A 86 -5.51 15.68 -1.84
CA ASP A 86 -6.11 17.01 -1.76
C ASP A 86 -5.13 18.02 -1.10
N GLY A 87 -5.55 19.28 -0.98
CA GLY A 87 -4.71 20.34 -0.40
C GLY A 87 -4.37 20.13 1.08
N GLN A 88 -5.03 19.19 1.75
CA GLN A 88 -4.78 18.84 3.15
C GLN A 88 -4.04 17.51 3.30
N GLY A 89 -3.57 16.92 2.20
CA GLY A 89 -2.85 15.66 2.21
C GLY A 89 -3.72 14.44 2.44
N ARG A 90 -5.00 14.51 2.06
CA ARG A 90 -5.94 13.41 2.20
C ARG A 90 -6.20 12.76 0.86
N LEU A 91 -6.46 11.45 0.90
CA LEU A 91 -6.95 10.69 -0.25
C LEU A 91 -8.15 9.86 0.18
N VAL A 92 -9.00 9.49 -0.78
CA VAL A 92 -10.14 8.60 -0.53
C VAL A 92 -9.73 7.18 -0.91
N ILE A 93 -9.88 6.27 0.05
CA ILE A 93 -9.71 4.83 -0.20
C ILE A 93 -11.03 4.32 -0.80
N PRO A 94 -11.01 3.60 -1.94
CA PRO A 94 -12.23 3.06 -2.53
C PRO A 94 -13.04 2.23 -1.55
N GLN A 95 -14.36 2.35 -1.57
CA GLN A 95 -15.25 1.68 -0.62
C GLN A 95 -15.06 0.17 -0.60
N LEU A 96 -14.94 -0.44 -1.76
CA LEU A 96 -14.72 -1.89 -1.87
C LEU A 96 -13.47 -2.32 -1.09
N LEU A 97 -12.38 -1.57 -1.23
CA LEU A 97 -11.12 -1.85 -0.55
C LEU A 97 -11.22 -1.56 0.95
N ARG A 98 -11.89 -0.48 1.34
CA ARG A 98 -12.13 -0.16 2.76
C ARG A 98 -12.85 -1.30 3.47
N GLU A 99 -13.90 -1.83 2.87
CA GLU A 99 -14.68 -2.94 3.43
C GLU A 99 -13.80 -4.19 3.58
N SER A 100 -13.07 -4.53 2.53
CA SER A 100 -12.19 -5.69 2.52
C SER A 100 -11.05 -5.59 3.55
N ALA A 101 -10.46 -4.40 3.71
CA ALA A 101 -9.31 -4.16 4.58
C ALA A 101 -9.70 -3.77 6.02
N GLY A 102 -10.99 -3.77 6.36
CA GLY A 102 -11.44 -3.43 7.71
C GLY A 102 -11.37 -1.94 8.04
N MET A 103 -11.65 -1.09 7.06
CA MET A 103 -11.57 0.37 7.19
C MET A 103 -12.87 1.07 6.80
N SER A 104 -14.01 0.41 6.97
CA SER A 104 -15.32 0.91 6.51
C SER A 104 -15.97 1.93 7.42
N ALA A 105 -15.43 2.14 8.61
CA ALA A 105 -15.90 3.15 9.56
C ALA A 105 -14.72 4.00 10.03
N ASP A 106 -14.95 4.91 10.97
CA ASP A 106 -13.90 5.72 11.60
C ASP A 106 -12.92 4.80 12.33
N VAL A 107 -11.76 4.56 11.74
CA VAL A 107 -10.85 3.48 12.13
C VAL A 107 -9.41 3.98 12.24
N GLU A 108 -8.72 3.52 13.28
CA GLU A 108 -7.29 3.71 13.42
C GLU A 108 -6.52 2.74 12.53
N VAL A 109 -5.52 3.27 11.83
CA VAL A 109 -4.67 2.53 10.91
C VAL A 109 -3.21 2.79 11.18
N VAL A 110 -2.34 1.95 10.63
CA VAL A 110 -0.89 2.14 10.62
C VAL A 110 -0.48 2.31 9.16
N VAL A 111 0.20 3.42 8.88
CA VAL A 111 0.82 3.66 7.57
C VAL A 111 2.28 3.28 7.69
N SER A 112 2.69 2.26 6.96
CA SER A 112 4.02 1.67 7.07
C SER A 112 4.78 1.80 5.75
N ALA A 113 6.04 2.15 5.83
CA ALA A 113 6.89 2.29 4.65
C ALA A 113 7.34 0.92 4.11
N ARG A 114 7.34 0.81 2.78
CA ARG A 114 7.94 -0.31 2.05
C ARG A 114 8.82 0.22 0.93
N ILE A 115 9.89 0.91 1.30
CA ILE A 115 10.91 1.46 0.39
C ILE A 115 10.33 2.50 -0.57
N ASP A 116 9.65 2.10 -1.64
CA ASP A 116 9.15 2.99 -2.70
C ASP A 116 7.63 3.21 -2.66
N HIS A 117 6.94 2.60 -1.70
CA HIS A 117 5.50 2.77 -1.53
C HIS A 117 5.11 2.64 -0.05
N LEU A 118 3.85 2.87 0.25
CA LEU A 118 3.30 2.76 1.60
C LEU A 118 2.25 1.66 1.65
N VAL A 119 2.12 1.04 2.82
CA VAL A 119 1.09 0.05 3.10
C VAL A 119 0.28 0.52 4.30
N VAL A 120 -1.03 0.50 4.18
CA VAL A 120 -1.95 0.88 5.25
C VAL A 120 -2.66 -0.35 5.76
N TRP A 121 -2.58 -0.57 7.05
CA TRP A 121 -3.23 -1.67 7.74
C TRP A 121 -4.20 -1.15 8.79
N ASN A 122 -5.34 -1.82 8.92
CA ASN A 122 -6.14 -1.72 10.13
C ASN A 122 -5.22 -2.04 11.31
N ARG A 123 -5.20 -1.19 12.33
CA ARG A 123 -4.25 -1.30 13.44
C ARG A 123 -4.31 -2.64 14.16
N GLU A 124 -5.51 -3.13 14.47
CA GLU A 124 -5.67 -4.41 15.17
C GLU A 124 -5.25 -5.58 14.31
N ARG A 125 -5.59 -5.55 13.02
CA ARG A 125 -5.20 -6.60 12.07
C ARG A 125 -3.68 -6.65 11.89
N PHE A 126 -3.03 -5.50 11.89
CA PHE A 126 -1.57 -5.42 11.77
C PHE A 126 -0.88 -6.01 12.99
N ALA A 127 -1.35 -5.69 14.19
CA ALA A 127 -0.81 -6.26 15.43
C ALA A 127 -0.93 -7.79 15.43
N ARG A 128 -2.07 -8.33 15.03
CA ARG A 128 -2.28 -9.78 14.92
C ARG A 128 -1.36 -10.42 13.87
N ARG A 129 -1.17 -9.75 12.75
CA ARG A 129 -0.29 -10.23 11.68
C ARG A 129 1.15 -10.37 12.17
N LEU A 130 1.65 -9.40 12.93
CA LEU A 130 3.00 -9.45 13.49
C LEU A 130 3.17 -10.62 14.47
N GLU A 131 2.13 -10.94 15.25
CA GLU A 131 2.13 -12.08 16.17
C GLU A 131 2.01 -13.43 15.45
N GLU A 132 1.13 -13.51 14.43
CA GLU A 132 0.85 -14.75 13.71
C GLU A 132 1.92 -15.10 12.69
N GLN A 133 2.65 -14.11 12.20
CA GLN A 133 3.70 -14.26 11.20
C GLN A 133 5.02 -13.63 11.67
N PRO A 134 5.63 -14.19 12.72
CA PRO A 134 6.86 -13.62 13.26
C PRO A 134 8.04 -13.79 12.30
N LEU A 135 8.95 -12.85 12.35
CA LEU A 135 10.23 -12.97 11.61
C LEU A 135 11.07 -14.08 12.28
N THR A 136 11.42 -15.10 11.50
CA THR A 136 12.14 -16.26 12.00
C THR A 136 13.64 -16.18 11.70
N GLU A 137 14.43 -17.05 12.37
CA GLU A 137 15.86 -17.18 12.06
C GLU A 137 16.09 -17.65 10.62
N ASP A 138 15.21 -18.50 10.10
CA ASP A 138 15.29 -18.95 8.70
C ASP A 138 15.04 -17.80 7.73
N ASP A 139 14.10 -16.89 8.05
CA ASP A 139 13.87 -15.68 7.24
C ASP A 139 15.13 -14.82 7.22
N LEU A 140 15.75 -14.60 8.37
CA LEU A 140 16.98 -13.80 8.47
C LEU A 140 18.13 -14.45 7.71
N ARG A 141 18.25 -15.76 7.79
CA ARG A 141 19.28 -16.50 7.05
C ARG A 141 19.11 -16.35 5.53
N ALA A 142 17.85 -16.44 5.06
CA ALA A 142 17.55 -16.26 3.65
C ALA A 142 17.93 -14.86 3.15
N LEU A 143 17.74 -13.84 3.99
CA LEU A 143 18.14 -12.46 3.67
C LEU A 143 19.66 -12.29 3.70
N THR A 144 20.34 -12.91 4.66
CA THR A 144 21.80 -12.89 4.77
C THR A 144 22.47 -13.47 3.53
N GLU A 145 21.91 -14.53 2.95
CA GLU A 145 22.37 -15.11 1.68
C GLU A 145 22.28 -14.12 0.52
N ARG A 146 21.42 -13.09 0.63
CA ARG A 146 21.26 -12.02 -0.35
C ARG A 146 22.02 -10.74 0.00
N GLY A 147 22.86 -10.78 1.04
CA GLY A 147 23.70 -9.67 1.45
C GLY A 147 23.06 -8.68 2.42
N ILE A 148 21.99 -9.08 3.10
CA ILE A 148 21.28 -8.22 4.07
C ILE A 148 21.63 -8.62 5.50
#